data_349194b6a8f167626ba4bcd188927b7d
#
_entry.id   349194b6a8f167626ba4bcd188927b7d
#
_cell.length_a   1.000
_cell.length_b   1.000
_cell.length_c   1.000
_cell.angle_alpha   90.00
_cell.angle_beta   90.00
_cell.angle_gamma   90.00
#
_symmetry.space_group_name_H-M   'P 1'
#
loop_
_entity.id
_entity.type
_entity.pdbx_description
1 polymer ?
#
loop_
_entity_poly.entity_id
_entity_poly.type
_entity_poly.pdbx_seq_one_letter_code
_entity_poly.pdbx_strand_id
1 'polypeptide(L)'
;MATVVVRHKVGDFDTWLKGHQERLSLFAPAISGFKTFQDTEDPKSVILVLEVTNMEKLGAIINDPKNQDAKNRHTVLEPIIVSMQVEV
;
A
#
# COMPACT_ATOMS: atom_id res chain seq x y z
N MET A 1 17.05 5.92 2.63
CA MET A 1 15.66 5.51 2.88
C MET A 1 14.69 6.64 2.60
N ALA A 2 13.54 6.33 2.07
CA ALA A 2 12.52 7.32 1.78
C ALA A 2 11.22 6.93 2.48
N THR A 3 10.51 7.92 3.01
CA THR A 3 9.17 7.73 3.56
C THR A 3 8.17 7.98 2.46
N VAL A 4 7.33 6.99 2.20
CA VAL A 4 6.35 7.03 1.11
C VAL A 4 4.97 6.75 1.68
N VAL A 5 3.99 7.54 1.25
CA VAL A 5 2.59 7.38 1.64
C VAL A 5 1.82 6.85 0.44
N VAL A 6 1.11 5.75 0.64
CA VAL A 6 0.27 5.14 -0.39
C VAL A 6 -1.17 5.24 0.06
N ARG A 7 -2.04 5.81 -0.77
CA ARG A 7 -3.45 6.00 -0.43
C ARG A 7 -4.34 5.46 -1.54
N HIS A 8 -5.40 4.78 -1.14
CA HIS A 8 -6.41 4.30 -2.09
C HIS A 8 -7.71 3.99 -1.37
N LYS A 9 -8.76 3.72 -2.12
CA LYS A 9 -10.03 3.24 -1.58
C LYS A 9 -10.06 1.72 -1.58
N VAL A 10 -10.95 1.15 -0.78
CA VAL A 10 -11.20 -0.30 -0.76
C VAL A 10 -12.70 -0.53 -0.87
N GLY A 11 -13.07 -1.69 -1.43
CA GLY A 11 -14.46 -2.10 -1.51
C GLY A 11 -15.00 -2.58 -0.17
N ASP A 12 -14.16 -3.31 0.59
CA ASP A 12 -14.50 -3.84 1.92
C ASP A 12 -13.27 -3.74 2.81
N PHE A 13 -13.35 -2.90 3.83
CA PHE A 13 -12.22 -2.66 4.74
C PHE A 13 -11.79 -3.94 5.48
N ASP A 14 -12.73 -4.71 6.00
CA ASP A 14 -12.39 -5.91 6.77
C ASP A 14 -11.67 -6.95 5.90
N THR A 15 -12.12 -7.14 4.67
CA THR A 15 -11.47 -8.03 3.71
C THR A 15 -10.06 -7.54 3.38
N TRP A 16 -9.92 -6.23 3.17
CA TRP A 16 -8.62 -5.62 2.90
C TRP A 16 -7.66 -5.82 4.08
N LEU A 17 -8.15 -5.60 5.31
CA LEU A 17 -7.34 -5.73 6.52
C LEU A 17 -6.84 -7.17 6.72
N LYS A 18 -7.66 -8.16 6.39
CA LYS A 18 -7.26 -9.57 6.46
C LYS A 18 -6.10 -9.91 5.53
N GLY A 19 -5.90 -9.11 4.48
CA GLY A 19 -4.77 -9.28 3.55
C GLY A 19 -3.47 -8.65 4.02
N HIS A 20 -3.40 -8.12 5.26
CA HIS A 20 -2.23 -7.39 5.76
C HIS A 20 -0.94 -8.21 5.69
N GLN A 21 -0.95 -9.47 6.12
CA GLN A 21 0.27 -10.30 6.12
C GLN A 21 0.76 -10.58 4.70
N GLU A 22 -0.16 -10.82 3.78
CA GLU A 22 0.20 -11.03 2.37
C GLU A 22 0.82 -9.75 1.79
N ARG A 23 0.22 -8.57 2.08
CA ARG A 23 0.77 -7.28 1.64
C ARG A 23 2.15 -7.04 2.19
N LEU A 24 2.33 -7.29 3.49
CA LEU A 24 3.63 -7.11 4.13
C LEU A 24 4.69 -7.97 3.46
N SER A 25 4.36 -9.23 3.15
CA SER A 25 5.28 -10.14 2.46
C SER A 25 5.61 -9.66 1.05
N LEU A 26 4.61 -9.13 0.32
CA LEU A 26 4.82 -8.61 -1.03
C LEU A 26 5.77 -7.41 -1.04
N PHE A 27 5.62 -6.50 -0.08
CA PHE A 27 6.42 -5.28 -0.03
C PHE A 27 7.77 -5.47 0.66
N ALA A 28 7.95 -6.54 1.45
CA ALA A 28 9.14 -6.75 2.26
C ALA A 28 10.48 -6.52 1.52
N PRO A 29 10.65 -6.96 0.25
CA PRO A 29 11.90 -6.72 -0.46
C PRO A 29 12.25 -5.24 -0.68
N ALA A 30 11.26 -4.34 -0.60
CA ALA A 30 11.44 -2.93 -0.93
C ALA A 30 11.36 -2.02 0.28
N ILE A 31 10.99 -2.53 1.46
CA ILE A 31 10.70 -1.70 2.64
C ILE A 31 11.37 -2.23 3.90
N SER A 32 11.55 -1.33 4.89
CA SER A 32 11.98 -1.69 6.23
C SER A 32 10.93 -1.35 7.30
N GLY A 33 9.90 -0.59 6.93
CA GLY A 33 8.82 -0.22 7.85
C GLY A 33 7.49 -0.14 7.11
N PHE A 34 6.41 -0.46 7.82
CA PHE A 34 5.07 -0.55 7.24
C PHE A 34 4.05 -0.19 8.31
N LYS A 35 3.30 0.90 8.10
CA LYS A 35 2.22 1.31 8.99
C LYS A 35 0.93 1.45 8.20
N THR A 36 -0.18 1.01 8.78
CA THR A 36 -1.50 0.99 8.16
C THR A 36 -2.43 1.96 8.88
N PHE A 37 -3.14 2.77 8.12
CA PHE A 37 -4.09 3.75 8.65
C PHE A 37 -5.41 3.65 7.92
N GLN A 38 -6.48 3.98 8.64
CA GLN A 38 -7.81 4.14 8.08
C GLN A 38 -8.22 5.60 8.24
N ASP A 39 -8.83 6.19 7.21
CA ASP A 39 -9.34 7.56 7.29
C ASP A 39 -10.43 7.63 8.35
N THR A 40 -10.38 8.65 9.22
CA THR A 40 -11.35 8.78 10.32
C THR A 40 -12.75 9.14 9.83
N GLU A 41 -12.88 9.70 8.64
CA GLU A 41 -14.16 10.15 8.10
C GLU A 41 -14.68 9.27 6.98
N ASP A 42 -13.82 8.47 6.36
CA ASP A 42 -14.19 7.55 5.29
C ASP A 42 -13.56 6.18 5.55
N PRO A 43 -14.34 5.22 6.09
CA PRO A 43 -13.80 3.91 6.44
C PRO A 43 -13.32 3.10 5.24
N LYS A 44 -13.65 3.51 4.03
CA LYS A 44 -13.16 2.85 2.81
C LYS A 44 -11.91 3.51 2.24
N SER A 45 -11.39 4.56 2.86
CA SER A 45 -10.14 5.19 2.46
C SER A 45 -9.03 4.73 3.40
N VAL A 46 -7.96 4.16 2.83
CA VAL A 46 -6.87 3.59 3.61
C VAL A 46 -5.54 4.19 3.18
N ILE A 47 -4.60 4.21 4.11
CA ILE A 47 -3.28 4.80 3.92
C ILE A 47 -2.23 3.84 4.46
N LEU A 48 -1.17 3.65 3.67
CA LEU A 48 0.02 2.92 4.11
C LEU A 48 1.17 3.92 4.18
N VAL A 49 1.92 3.90 5.26
CA VAL A 49 3.15 4.67 5.38
C VAL A 49 4.31 3.69 5.36
N LEU A 50 5.16 3.80 4.35
CA LEU A 50 6.23 2.86 4.08
C LEU A 50 7.58 3.53 4.25
N GLU A 51 8.49 2.87 4.98
CA GLU A 51 9.90 3.22 4.94
C GLU A 51 10.53 2.40 3.83
N VAL A 52 10.89 3.05 2.74
CA VAL A 52 11.29 2.39 1.50
C VAL A 52 12.81 2.34 1.39
N THR A 53 13.35 1.14 1.22
CA THR A 53 14.78 0.92 1.03
C THR A 53 15.14 0.83 -0.45
N ASN A 54 14.16 0.54 -1.32
CA ASN A 54 14.39 0.41 -2.75
C ASN A 54 13.15 0.86 -3.53
N MET A 55 13.17 2.10 -4.02
CA MET A 55 12.04 2.70 -4.73
C MET A 55 11.73 1.98 -6.04
N GLU A 56 12.76 1.51 -6.73
CA GLU A 56 12.57 0.79 -7.99
C GLU A 56 11.81 -0.51 -7.77
N LYS A 57 12.17 -1.25 -6.72
CA LYS A 57 11.44 -2.47 -6.36
C LYS A 57 10.02 -2.18 -5.93
N LEU A 58 9.80 -1.10 -5.18
CA LEU A 58 8.46 -0.71 -4.76
C LEU A 58 7.56 -0.45 -5.97
N GLY A 59 8.06 0.33 -6.93
CA GLY A 59 7.33 0.62 -8.16
C GLY A 59 7.01 -0.65 -8.94
N ALA A 60 7.98 -1.55 -9.05
CA ALA A 60 7.80 -2.82 -9.74
C ALA A 60 6.72 -3.68 -9.05
N ILE A 61 6.71 -3.73 -7.73
CA ILE A 61 5.72 -4.50 -6.97
C ILE A 61 4.31 -3.94 -7.19
N ILE A 62 4.16 -2.61 -7.08
CA ILE A 62 2.85 -1.96 -7.22
C ILE A 62 2.28 -2.18 -8.64
N ASN A 63 3.16 -2.15 -9.65
CA ASN A 63 2.75 -2.21 -11.05
C ASN A 63 2.83 -3.62 -11.65
N ASP A 64 3.24 -4.63 -10.88
CA ASP A 64 3.37 -5.99 -11.38
C ASP A 64 2.00 -6.58 -11.69
N PRO A 65 1.74 -7.01 -12.95
CA PRO A 65 0.46 -7.64 -13.30
C PRO A 65 0.14 -8.87 -12.47
N LYS A 66 1.15 -9.57 -11.95
CA LYS A 66 0.96 -10.75 -11.11
C LYS A 66 0.28 -10.39 -9.79
N ASN A 67 0.41 -9.14 -9.34
CA ASN A 67 -0.18 -8.68 -8.09
C ASN A 67 -1.61 -8.16 -8.27
N GLN A 68 -2.12 -8.14 -9.50
CA GLN A 68 -3.49 -7.69 -9.75
C GLN A 68 -4.51 -8.60 -9.06
N ASP A 69 -4.25 -9.91 -9.03
CA ASP A 69 -5.12 -10.86 -8.34
C ASP A 69 -5.17 -10.57 -6.83
N ALA A 70 -4.02 -10.28 -6.22
CA ALA A 70 -3.97 -9.91 -4.81
C ALA A 70 -4.75 -8.62 -4.55
N LYS A 71 -4.60 -7.61 -5.41
CA LYS A 71 -5.37 -6.36 -5.31
C LYS A 71 -6.87 -6.64 -5.36
N ASN A 72 -7.30 -7.48 -6.28
CA ASN A 72 -8.71 -7.84 -6.43
C ASN A 72 -9.25 -8.56 -5.20
N ARG A 73 -8.48 -9.53 -4.68
CA ARG A 73 -8.88 -10.28 -3.47
C ARG A 73 -8.93 -9.38 -2.24
N HIS A 74 -8.07 -8.36 -2.18
CA HIS A 74 -8.03 -7.40 -1.08
C HIS A 74 -8.98 -6.23 -1.29
N THR A 75 -9.79 -6.25 -2.34
CA THR A 75 -10.77 -5.21 -2.69
C THR A 75 -10.14 -3.83 -2.92
N VAL A 76 -8.90 -3.78 -3.39
CA VAL A 76 -8.20 -2.51 -3.70
C VAL A 76 -8.84 -1.85 -4.91
N LEU A 77 -9.20 -0.57 -4.77
CA LEU A 77 -9.79 0.23 -5.85
C LEU A 77 -8.79 1.25 -6.35
N GLU A 78 -8.64 1.32 -7.66
CA GLU A 78 -7.81 2.34 -8.31
C GLU A 78 -8.49 3.72 -8.25
N PRO A 79 -7.74 4.81 -8.24
CA PRO A 79 -6.27 4.85 -8.37
C PRO A 79 -5.57 4.62 -7.03
N ILE A 80 -4.33 4.10 -7.13
CA ILE A 80 -3.41 4.04 -6.00
C ILE A 80 -2.53 5.29 -6.09
N ILE A 81 -2.63 6.15 -5.09
CA ILE A 81 -1.92 7.43 -5.06
C ILE A 81 -0.68 7.29 -4.20
N VAL A 82 0.48 7.55 -4.79
CA VAL A 82 1.77 7.45 -4.11
C VAL A 82 2.33 8.85 -3.91
N SER A 83 2.71 9.17 -2.68
CA SER A 83 3.28 10.47 -2.33
C SER A 83 4.60 10.25 -1.61
N MET A 84 5.60 11.04 -1.96
CA MET A 84 6.91 10.99 -1.31
C MET A 84 7.06 12.17 -0.36
N GLN A 85 7.79 11.95 0.74
CA GLN A 85 8.14 13.03 1.65
C GLN A 85 8.98 14.08 0.92
N VAL A 86 8.64 15.34 1.14
CA VAL A 86 9.41 16.47 0.61
C VAL A 86 10.21 17.10 1.74
N GLU A 87 11.51 17.29 1.51
CA GLU A 87 12.38 18.01 2.45
C GLU A 87 12.08 19.50 2.38
N VAL A 88 11.71 20.07 3.51
CA VAL A 88 11.37 21.51 3.63
C VAL A 88 12.11 22.17 4.74
#